data_a7b4e674ed7d83e4e5b763c793f6118f
#
_entry.id   a7b4e674ed7d83e4e5b763c793f6118f
#
_cell.length_a   1.000
_cell.length_b   1.000
_cell.length_c   1.000
_cell.angle_alpha   90.00
_cell.angle_beta   90.00
_cell.angle_gamma   90.00
#
_symmetry.space_group_name_H-M   'P 1'
#
loop_
_entity.id
_entity.type
_entity.pdbx_description
1 polymer ?
#
loop_
_entity_poly.entity_id
_entity_poly.type
_entity_poly.pdbx_seq_one_letter_code
_entity_poly.pdbx_strand_id
1 'polypeptide(L)'
;MAGLIPKSFIHDLLERADIVEVVDSRVPLKKAGKNHQACCPFHNEKSPSFTVSQDKQFYHCFGCGAHGNAIDFLMEFDGLQFPDAVEELAGLFGVQVPREEPENPQAAQKKQQQTQDDVAIMNQAARFYQHQLKHHASSEQVIGYLKKRGLSGETVKRFQI
;
A
#
# COMPACT_ATOMS: atom_id res chain seq x y z
N MET A 1 -2.12 2.40 -23.19
CA MET A 1 -1.97 1.42 -22.08
C MET A 1 -0.51 1.49 -21.62
N ALA A 2 -0.27 1.73 -20.34
CA ALA A 2 1.09 1.79 -19.82
C ALA A 2 1.70 0.38 -19.83
N GLY A 3 2.83 0.17 -20.56
CA GLY A 3 3.56 -1.09 -20.57
C GLY A 3 4.03 -1.53 -19.19
N LEU A 4 4.45 -2.78 -19.05
CA LEU A 4 4.95 -3.32 -17.79
C LEU A 4 6.31 -2.69 -17.45
N ILE A 5 6.51 -2.28 -16.21
CA ILE A 5 7.81 -1.82 -15.72
C ILE A 5 8.63 -3.06 -15.33
N PRO A 6 9.85 -3.26 -15.91
CA PRO A 6 10.69 -4.40 -15.57
C PRO A 6 11.06 -4.44 -14.08
N LYS A 7 11.03 -5.62 -13.48
CA LYS A 7 11.41 -5.79 -12.06
C LYS A 7 12.88 -5.45 -11.82
N SER A 8 13.76 -5.74 -12.78
CA SER A 8 15.19 -5.37 -12.73
C SER A 8 15.36 -3.86 -12.63
N PHE A 9 14.60 -3.10 -13.45
CA PHE A 9 14.64 -1.64 -13.39
C PHE A 9 14.19 -1.09 -12.03
N ILE A 10 13.12 -1.65 -11.45
CA ILE A 10 12.65 -1.24 -10.11
C ILE A 10 13.73 -1.48 -9.05
N HIS A 11 14.42 -2.62 -9.14
CA HIS A 11 15.51 -2.95 -8.24
C HIS A 11 16.69 -1.97 -8.38
N ASP A 12 17.15 -1.74 -9.61
CA ASP A 12 18.23 -0.79 -9.91
C ASP A 12 17.88 0.64 -9.50
N LEU A 13 16.62 1.04 -9.64
CA LEU A 13 16.13 2.35 -9.23
C LEU A 13 16.19 2.49 -7.70
N LEU A 14 15.75 1.48 -6.96
CA LEU A 14 15.80 1.47 -5.49
C LEU A 14 17.23 1.43 -4.96
N GLU A 15 18.16 0.76 -5.65
CA GLU A 15 19.57 0.77 -5.25
C GLU A 15 20.26 2.13 -5.48
N ARG A 16 19.80 2.92 -6.44
CA ARG A 16 20.30 4.28 -6.71
C ARG A 16 19.66 5.34 -5.82
N ALA A 17 18.43 5.10 -5.39
CA ALA A 17 17.66 6.05 -4.61
C ALA A 17 18.18 6.08 -3.17
N ASP A 18 18.45 7.28 -2.65
CA ASP A 18 18.63 7.47 -1.21
C ASP A 18 17.28 7.80 -0.57
N ILE A 19 16.76 6.88 0.23
CA ILE A 19 15.47 7.05 0.91
C ILE A 19 15.47 8.29 1.82
N VAL A 20 16.63 8.67 2.36
CA VAL A 20 16.73 9.86 3.23
C VAL A 20 16.45 11.10 2.40
N GLU A 21 17.01 11.23 1.19
CA GLU A 21 16.76 12.38 0.31
C GLU A 21 15.28 12.43 -0.14
N VAL A 22 14.72 11.27 -0.50
CA VAL A 22 13.31 11.17 -0.92
C VAL A 22 12.37 11.60 0.19
N VAL A 23 12.59 11.11 1.40
CA VAL A 23 11.74 11.45 2.56
C VAL A 23 11.97 12.88 3.01
N ASP A 24 13.23 13.35 3.13
CA ASP A 24 13.57 14.68 3.62
C ASP A 24 13.02 15.80 2.72
N SER A 25 12.87 15.55 1.43
CA SER A 25 12.25 16.49 0.49
C SER A 25 10.77 16.78 0.81
N ARG A 26 10.11 15.94 1.60
CA ARG A 26 8.69 16.01 1.97
C ARG A 26 8.46 16.18 3.46
N VAL A 27 9.26 15.50 4.26
CA VAL A 27 9.19 15.47 5.73
C VAL A 27 10.57 15.79 6.29
N PRO A 28 10.79 16.99 6.86
CA PRO A 28 12.10 17.37 7.38
C PRO A 28 12.64 16.37 8.41
N LEU A 29 13.74 15.73 8.08
CA LEU A 29 14.37 14.71 8.90
C LEU A 29 15.46 15.31 9.81
N LYS A 30 15.58 14.77 11.01
CA LYS A 30 16.69 15.09 11.95
C LYS A 30 17.56 13.87 12.12
N LYS A 31 18.88 14.06 12.03
CA LYS A 31 19.84 12.98 12.27
C LYS A 31 19.76 12.48 13.71
N ALA A 32 19.61 11.18 13.88
CA ALA A 32 19.53 10.51 15.17
C ALA A 32 20.44 9.27 15.16
N GLY A 33 21.71 9.47 15.50
CA GLY A 33 22.74 8.43 15.44
C GLY A 33 23.02 7.99 14.00
N LYS A 34 22.79 6.70 13.68
CA LYS A 34 22.93 6.14 12.32
C LYS A 34 21.71 6.34 11.44
N ASN A 35 20.58 6.70 12.04
CA ASN A 35 19.30 6.87 11.36
C ASN A 35 18.88 8.34 11.33
N HIS A 36 17.78 8.61 10.66
CA HIS A 36 17.09 9.91 10.66
C HIS A 36 15.71 9.73 11.28
N GLN A 37 15.18 10.77 11.91
CA GLN A 37 13.88 10.74 12.60
C GLN A 37 13.05 11.98 12.31
N ALA A 38 11.74 11.82 12.32
CA ALA A 38 10.74 12.89 12.26
C ALA A 38 9.46 12.48 13.00
N CYS A 39 8.54 13.43 13.19
CA CYS A 39 7.15 13.07 13.47
C CYS A 39 6.56 12.39 12.24
N CYS A 40 5.76 11.35 12.46
CA CYS A 40 5.19 10.55 11.39
C CYS A 40 4.19 11.35 10.55
N PRO A 41 4.28 11.33 9.21
CA PRO A 41 3.32 12.00 8.36
C PRO A 41 1.98 11.24 8.24
N PHE A 42 1.95 9.95 8.62
CA PHE A 42 0.79 9.08 8.44
C PHE A 42 -0.14 9.01 9.66
N HIS A 43 0.28 9.53 10.80
CA HIS A 43 -0.56 9.66 11.99
C HIS A 43 -0.17 10.89 12.83
N ASN A 44 -1.10 11.36 13.66
CA ASN A 44 -0.87 12.55 14.47
C ASN A 44 -0.10 12.19 15.73
N GLU A 45 1.10 12.78 15.92
CA GLU A 45 1.94 12.59 17.09
C GLU A 45 2.70 13.87 17.45
N LYS A 46 3.18 13.95 18.71
CA LYS A 46 3.97 15.09 19.22
C LYS A 46 5.45 14.77 19.40
N SER A 47 5.80 13.49 19.41
CA SER A 47 7.18 12.99 19.59
C SER A 47 7.60 12.17 18.38
N PRO A 48 8.85 12.32 17.89
CA PRO A 48 9.30 11.60 16.71
C PRO A 48 9.28 10.08 16.92
N SER A 49 8.50 9.36 16.12
CA SER A 49 8.49 7.90 16.07
C SER A 49 8.74 7.33 14.66
N PHE A 50 8.82 8.21 13.66
CA PHE A 50 9.13 7.85 12.29
C PHE A 50 10.65 7.83 12.11
N THR A 51 11.20 6.68 11.76
CA THR A 51 12.65 6.45 11.62
C THR A 51 12.96 6.03 10.19
N VAL A 52 13.97 6.66 9.58
CA VAL A 52 14.49 6.34 8.26
C VAL A 52 15.93 5.84 8.38
N SER A 53 16.18 4.64 7.89
CA SER A 53 17.51 4.03 7.88
C SER A 53 18.13 4.14 6.50
N GLN A 54 19.19 4.94 6.38
CA GLN A 54 19.96 5.08 5.14
C GLN A 54 20.67 3.76 4.78
N ASP A 55 21.25 3.06 5.75
CA ASP A 55 21.95 1.79 5.52
C ASP A 55 21.02 0.68 4.97
N LYS A 56 19.75 0.69 5.41
CA LYS A 56 18.77 -0.32 5.03
C LYS A 56 17.85 0.12 3.89
N GLN A 57 17.90 1.38 3.48
CA GLN A 57 17.00 1.99 2.50
C GLN A 57 15.52 1.72 2.86
N PHE A 58 15.16 1.99 4.12
CA PHE A 58 13.89 1.59 4.69
C PHE A 58 13.41 2.59 5.75
N TYR A 59 12.10 2.88 5.79
CA TYR A 59 11.49 3.65 6.86
C TYR A 59 10.58 2.77 7.73
N HIS A 60 10.44 3.13 8.98
CA HIS A 60 9.52 2.49 9.92
C HIS A 60 9.02 3.50 10.95
N CYS A 61 7.71 3.52 11.17
CA CYS A 61 7.08 4.27 12.25
C CYS A 61 6.77 3.36 13.44
N PHE A 62 7.36 3.65 14.59
CA PHE A 62 7.09 2.89 15.82
C PHE A 62 5.75 3.24 16.47
N GLY A 63 5.06 4.31 16.02
CA GLY A 63 3.75 4.71 16.50
C GLY A 63 2.61 3.99 15.79
N CYS A 64 2.56 4.03 14.45
CA CYS A 64 1.46 3.45 13.67
C CYS A 64 1.83 2.18 12.90
N GLY A 65 3.11 1.79 12.87
CA GLY A 65 3.58 0.61 12.14
C GLY A 65 3.75 0.82 10.62
N ALA A 66 3.54 2.02 10.08
CA ALA A 66 3.82 2.33 8.68
C ALA A 66 5.29 2.07 8.37
N HIS A 67 5.57 1.38 7.25
CA HIS A 67 6.92 0.99 6.88
C HIS A 67 7.03 0.68 5.39
N GLY A 68 8.23 0.83 4.84
CA GLY A 68 8.48 0.54 3.44
C GLY A 68 9.78 1.13 2.90
N ASN A 69 9.98 1.02 1.60
CA ASN A 69 11.07 1.63 0.84
C ASN A 69 10.67 3.00 0.27
N ALA A 70 11.52 3.59 -0.58
CA ALA A 70 11.25 4.90 -1.18
C ALA A 70 9.97 4.93 -2.05
N ILE A 71 9.67 3.86 -2.79
CA ILE A 71 8.45 3.77 -3.60
C ILE A 71 7.23 3.66 -2.71
N ASP A 72 7.27 2.81 -1.66
CA ASP A 72 6.17 2.67 -0.71
C ASP A 72 5.87 3.99 -0.01
N PHE A 73 6.92 4.77 0.33
CA PHE A 73 6.76 6.10 0.91
C PHE A 73 6.02 7.06 -0.02
N LEU A 74 6.42 7.12 -1.31
CA LEU A 74 5.75 7.97 -2.31
C LEU A 74 4.29 7.58 -2.53
N MET A 75 4.02 6.28 -2.57
CA MET A 75 2.65 5.77 -2.69
C MET A 75 1.78 6.20 -1.50
N GLU A 76 2.31 6.10 -0.28
CA GLU A 76 1.54 6.36 0.94
C GLU A 76 1.42 7.87 1.24
N PHE A 77 2.50 8.63 1.01
CA PHE A 77 2.56 10.06 1.30
C PHE A 77 1.89 10.91 0.23
N ASP A 78 2.22 10.69 -1.05
CA ASP A 78 1.68 11.46 -2.18
C ASP A 78 0.37 10.86 -2.73
N GLY A 79 -0.07 9.70 -2.21
CA GLY A 79 -1.28 9.01 -2.68
C GLY A 79 -1.17 8.43 -4.08
N LEU A 80 0.05 8.14 -4.55
CA LEU A 80 0.33 7.68 -5.91
C LEU A 80 0.04 6.19 -6.07
N GLN A 81 -0.34 5.81 -7.29
CA GLN A 81 -0.32 4.40 -7.69
C GLN A 81 1.12 3.95 -7.96
N PHE A 82 1.38 2.64 -7.85
CA PHE A 82 2.73 2.09 -8.01
C PHE A 82 3.47 2.54 -9.29
N PRO A 83 2.86 2.54 -10.49
CA PRO A 83 3.54 3.03 -11.69
C PRO A 83 3.94 4.50 -11.62
N ASP A 84 3.05 5.34 -11.04
CA ASP A 84 3.26 6.77 -10.92
C ASP A 84 4.34 7.07 -9.87
N ALA A 85 4.38 6.31 -8.77
CA ALA A 85 5.44 6.42 -7.76
C ALA A 85 6.82 6.01 -8.30
N VAL A 86 6.88 5.00 -9.19
CA VAL A 86 8.11 4.63 -9.88
C VAL A 86 8.56 5.72 -10.85
N GLU A 87 7.63 6.34 -11.59
CA GLU A 87 7.92 7.47 -12.49
C GLU A 87 8.41 8.69 -11.73
N GLU A 88 7.78 9.01 -10.61
CA GLU A 88 8.18 10.11 -9.73
C GLU A 88 9.61 9.88 -9.19
N LEU A 89 9.87 8.67 -8.65
CA LEU A 89 11.20 8.31 -8.15
C LEU A 89 12.24 8.36 -9.27
N ALA A 90 11.94 7.83 -10.45
CA ALA A 90 12.84 7.87 -11.60
C ALA A 90 13.13 9.30 -12.06
N GLY A 91 12.12 10.17 -12.02
CA GLY A 91 12.22 11.60 -12.32
C GLY A 91 13.19 12.33 -11.39
N LEU A 92 13.18 12.03 -10.09
CA LEU A 92 14.10 12.61 -9.11
C LEU A 92 15.56 12.30 -9.43
N PHE A 93 15.83 11.14 -10.04
CA PHE A 93 17.18 10.71 -10.41
C PHE A 93 17.49 10.89 -11.90
N GLY A 94 16.61 11.53 -12.67
CA GLY A 94 16.82 11.80 -14.10
C GLY A 94 16.87 10.53 -14.96
N VAL A 95 16.20 9.45 -14.55
CA VAL A 95 16.17 8.16 -15.24
C VAL A 95 14.83 7.99 -15.94
N GLN A 96 14.85 7.53 -17.21
CA GLN A 96 13.61 7.21 -17.92
C GLN A 96 13.13 5.80 -17.56
N VAL A 97 11.84 5.68 -17.27
CA VAL A 97 11.21 4.40 -16.95
C VAL A 97 11.00 3.58 -18.24
N PRO A 98 11.68 2.43 -18.41
CA PRO A 98 11.45 1.57 -19.55
C PRO A 98 10.06 0.93 -19.43
N ARG A 99 9.39 0.81 -20.56
CA ARG A 99 8.11 0.15 -20.68
C ARG A 99 8.26 -1.05 -21.61
N GLU A 100 8.08 -2.24 -21.06
CA GLU A 100 8.07 -3.48 -21.83
C GLU A 100 6.66 -3.77 -22.31
N GLU A 101 6.51 -4.07 -23.59
CA GLU A 101 5.28 -4.68 -24.08
C GLU A 101 5.21 -6.11 -23.56
N PRO A 102 4.04 -6.58 -23.12
CA PRO A 102 3.91 -7.97 -22.67
C PRO A 102 4.28 -8.91 -23.84
N GLU A 103 5.20 -9.83 -23.58
CA GLU A 103 5.66 -10.83 -24.58
C GLU A 103 4.50 -11.60 -25.21
N ASN A 104 3.37 -11.69 -24.52
CA ASN A 104 2.14 -12.25 -25.01
C ASN A 104 0.93 -11.39 -24.60
N PRO A 105 0.48 -10.45 -25.45
CA PRO A 105 -0.67 -9.60 -25.17
C PRO A 105 -1.96 -10.37 -24.86
N GLN A 106 -2.14 -11.52 -25.51
CA GLN A 106 -3.32 -12.37 -25.27
C GLN A 106 -3.31 -13.03 -23.89
N ALA A 107 -2.15 -13.47 -23.44
CA ALA A 107 -1.99 -14.02 -22.09
C ALA A 107 -2.19 -12.94 -21.00
N ALA A 108 -1.70 -11.72 -21.24
CA ALA A 108 -1.91 -10.58 -20.34
C ALA A 108 -3.40 -10.21 -20.24
N GLN A 109 -4.10 -10.14 -21.36
CA GLN A 109 -5.56 -9.90 -21.40
C GLN A 109 -6.33 -11.01 -20.69
N LYS A 110 -5.98 -12.27 -20.95
CA LYS A 110 -6.63 -13.42 -20.31
C LYS A 110 -6.44 -13.39 -18.78
N LYS A 111 -5.24 -13.05 -18.31
CA LYS A 111 -4.97 -12.91 -16.87
C LYS A 111 -5.75 -11.76 -16.24
N GLN A 112 -5.86 -10.63 -16.95
CA GLN A 112 -6.63 -9.48 -16.48
C GLN A 112 -8.13 -9.83 -16.41
N GLN A 113 -8.68 -10.51 -17.42
CA GLN A 113 -10.06 -10.98 -17.42
C GLN A 113 -10.31 -11.95 -16.26
N GLN A 114 -9.42 -12.93 -16.06
CA GLN A 114 -9.51 -13.88 -14.94
C GLN A 114 -9.56 -13.15 -13.60
N THR A 115 -8.69 -12.15 -13.40
CA THR A 115 -8.70 -11.35 -12.16
C THR A 115 -10.02 -10.61 -11.96
N GLN A 116 -10.61 -10.05 -13.02
CA GLN A 116 -11.92 -9.40 -12.95
C GLN A 116 -13.03 -10.38 -12.59
N ASP A 117 -13.02 -11.57 -13.21
CA ASP A 117 -13.98 -12.63 -12.95
C ASP A 117 -13.86 -13.13 -11.50
N ASP A 118 -12.63 -13.32 -10.98
CA ASP A 118 -12.36 -13.71 -9.59
C ASP A 118 -12.88 -12.65 -8.60
N VAL A 119 -12.66 -11.37 -8.86
CA VAL A 119 -13.19 -10.27 -8.05
C VAL A 119 -14.72 -10.25 -8.07
N ALA A 120 -15.34 -10.49 -9.24
CA ALA A 120 -16.80 -10.57 -9.35
C ALA A 120 -17.39 -11.70 -8.52
N ILE A 121 -16.74 -12.89 -8.54
CA ILE A 121 -17.13 -14.06 -7.71
C ILE A 121 -16.98 -13.73 -6.22
N MET A 122 -15.87 -13.12 -5.81
CA MET A 122 -15.66 -12.74 -4.41
C MET A 122 -16.70 -11.73 -3.92
N ASN A 123 -17.05 -10.75 -4.75
CA ASN A 123 -18.10 -9.78 -4.42
C ASN A 123 -19.48 -10.45 -4.31
N GLN A 124 -19.78 -11.42 -5.16
CA GLN A 124 -21.01 -12.18 -5.07
C GLN A 124 -21.07 -13.01 -3.80
N ALA A 125 -19.99 -13.67 -3.43
CA ALA A 125 -19.87 -14.43 -2.18
C ALA A 125 -20.05 -13.52 -0.95
N ALA A 126 -19.40 -12.34 -0.94
CA ALA A 126 -19.54 -11.36 0.14
C ALA A 126 -21.01 -10.92 0.30
N ARG A 127 -21.71 -10.59 -0.80
CA ARG A 127 -23.14 -10.24 -0.77
C ARG A 127 -24.01 -11.37 -0.24
N PHE A 128 -23.71 -12.61 -0.64
CA PHE A 128 -24.43 -13.79 -0.14
C PHE A 128 -24.28 -13.93 1.37
N TYR A 129 -23.06 -13.86 1.91
CA TYR A 129 -22.83 -13.97 3.35
C TYR A 129 -23.44 -12.80 4.13
N GLN A 130 -23.38 -11.57 3.62
CA GLN A 130 -24.05 -10.41 4.23
C GLN A 130 -25.58 -10.61 4.28
N HIS A 131 -26.16 -11.18 3.22
CA HIS A 131 -27.58 -11.49 3.19
C HIS A 131 -27.92 -12.57 4.23
N GLN A 132 -27.12 -13.63 4.31
CA GLN A 132 -27.32 -14.70 5.30
C GLN A 132 -27.19 -14.16 6.73
N LEU A 133 -26.22 -13.30 7.02
CA LEU A 133 -26.05 -12.71 8.34
C LEU A 133 -27.31 -11.92 8.78
N LYS A 134 -28.05 -11.33 7.84
CA LYS A 134 -29.25 -10.53 8.14
C LYS A 134 -30.53 -11.34 8.19
N HIS A 135 -30.63 -12.40 7.38
CA HIS A 135 -31.91 -13.08 7.11
C HIS A 135 -31.95 -14.56 7.50
N HIS A 136 -30.82 -15.15 7.93
CA HIS A 136 -30.79 -16.53 8.41
C HIS A 136 -31.52 -16.66 9.77
N ALA A 137 -32.11 -17.82 10.02
CA ALA A 137 -32.84 -18.08 11.27
C ALA A 137 -32.00 -17.86 12.56
N SER A 138 -30.69 -18.03 12.48
CA SER A 138 -29.73 -17.80 13.59
C SER A 138 -29.08 -16.40 13.56
N SER A 139 -29.55 -15.46 12.73
CA SER A 139 -28.92 -14.13 12.54
C SER A 139 -28.80 -13.36 13.85
N GLU A 140 -29.85 -13.35 14.70
CA GLU A 140 -29.83 -12.65 15.99
C GLU A 140 -28.73 -13.17 16.91
N GLN A 141 -28.53 -14.49 16.95
CA GLN A 141 -27.51 -15.13 17.77
C GLN A 141 -26.09 -14.75 17.30
N VAL A 142 -25.85 -14.76 15.99
CA VAL A 142 -24.56 -14.42 15.39
C VAL A 142 -24.29 -12.93 15.57
N ILE A 143 -25.26 -12.05 15.31
CA ILE A 143 -25.12 -10.60 15.50
C ILE A 143 -24.86 -10.28 16.99
N GLY A 144 -25.54 -10.95 17.91
CA GLY A 144 -25.32 -10.84 19.35
C GLY A 144 -23.88 -11.22 19.74
N TYR A 145 -23.34 -12.29 19.16
CA TYR A 145 -21.95 -12.70 19.35
C TYR A 145 -20.95 -11.66 18.82
N LEU A 146 -21.16 -11.14 17.60
CA LEU A 146 -20.29 -10.13 17.01
C LEU A 146 -20.27 -8.82 17.84
N LYS A 147 -21.43 -8.39 18.34
CA LYS A 147 -21.53 -7.23 19.24
C LYS A 147 -20.78 -7.46 20.56
N LYS A 148 -20.88 -8.64 21.16
CA LYS A 148 -20.12 -9.01 22.37
C LYS A 148 -18.60 -9.00 22.13
N ARG A 149 -18.15 -9.28 20.89
CA ARG A 149 -16.75 -9.20 20.47
C ARG A 149 -16.29 -7.77 20.18
N GLY A 150 -17.13 -6.75 20.35
CA GLY A 150 -16.79 -5.35 20.14
C GLY A 150 -16.85 -4.88 18.68
N LEU A 151 -17.43 -5.67 17.77
CA LEU A 151 -17.57 -5.27 16.36
C LEU A 151 -18.71 -4.23 16.25
N SER A 152 -18.33 -3.02 15.84
CA SER A 152 -19.30 -1.94 15.59
C SER A 152 -19.95 -2.11 14.20
N GLY A 153 -21.10 -1.47 13.98
CA GLY A 153 -21.76 -1.45 12.69
C GLY A 153 -20.90 -0.82 11.58
N GLU A 154 -20.06 0.15 11.93
CA GLU A 154 -19.08 0.74 10.98
C GLU A 154 -18.00 -0.25 10.59
N THR A 155 -17.46 -1.00 11.56
CA THR A 155 -16.47 -2.07 11.31
C THR A 155 -17.06 -3.13 10.39
N VAL A 156 -18.28 -3.60 10.68
CA VAL A 156 -18.98 -4.59 9.84
C VAL A 156 -19.18 -4.09 8.42
N LYS A 157 -19.58 -2.82 8.25
CA LYS A 157 -19.73 -2.20 6.93
C LYS A 157 -18.40 -2.05 6.19
N ARG A 158 -17.35 -1.59 6.88
CA ARG A 158 -16.01 -1.38 6.30
C ARG A 158 -15.38 -2.68 5.81
N PHE A 159 -15.51 -3.75 6.57
CA PHE A 159 -14.92 -5.05 6.27
C PHE A 159 -15.87 -6.01 5.54
N GLN A 160 -17.05 -5.54 5.15
CA GLN A 160 -18.05 -6.30 4.41
C GLN A 160 -18.44 -7.64 5.08
N ILE A 161 -18.55 -7.63 6.43
CA ILE A 161 -18.98 -8.79 7.21
C ILE A 161 -20.51 -8.95 7.15
#